data_a964cf2e3132e56a4409bc45fd754205
#
_entry.id   a964cf2e3132e56a4409bc45fd754205
#
_cell.length_a   1.000
_cell.length_b   1.000
_cell.length_c   1.000
_cell.angle_alpha   90.00
_cell.angle_beta   90.00
_cell.angle_gamma   90.00
#
_symmetry.space_group_name_H-M   'P 1'
#
loop_
_entity.id
_entity.type
_entity.pdbx_description
1 polymer ?
#
loop_
_entity_poly.entity_id
_entity_poly.type
_entity_poly.pdbx_seq_one_letter_code
_entity_poly.pdbx_strand_id
1 'polypeptide(L)'
;MKQDIGKSDWERVDYALDHVLSLVSGKRASWIEKHFADEPALGLRTKILLDKAANNDALFTVLEQKRDMFLDMVVPEFASDSEDPRLGAHYGPWKIVSHIGSGGLAEVYQVERDDDRYRQKAALKIMRASILSDDLVKLFHRERNVLASLDHHGLVRIIDGGETATGSPWLVMEYVDGLAITEHCATNELPLAERLALVAQAADALQAAHNRLVLHGDIKPEHVVVQEDGSIKLLDFGIAQLLDEDGLGGPAIAVSPAIASPEHRAGTALTISSDIFQLGLVLKQLISDFDLDADHMAVAEMATASDPAARYPSAAQFATDLRKLIDGQAVMAAPDSKAAGLWRLIRRNPWTAALAASLLLGLAGWGLTASIYANQIREQ
;
A
#
# COMPACT_ATOMS: atom_id res chain seq x y z
N MET A 1 -22.75 22.24 -10.74
CA MET A 1 -23.95 21.53 -11.19
C MET A 1 -23.50 20.16 -11.65
N LYS A 2 -23.58 19.12 -10.78
CA LYS A 2 -23.29 17.71 -11.14
C LYS A 2 -24.58 17.17 -11.71
N GLN A 3 -24.63 16.93 -13.03
CA GLN A 3 -25.70 16.15 -13.63
C GLN A 3 -25.35 14.67 -13.44
N ASP A 4 -26.20 13.94 -12.74
CA ASP A 4 -26.17 12.48 -12.67
C ASP A 4 -26.37 11.90 -14.07
N ILE A 5 -25.49 11.02 -14.47
CA ILE A 5 -25.51 10.34 -15.76
C ILE A 5 -26.12 8.96 -15.54
N GLY A 6 -27.23 8.69 -16.23
CA GLY A 6 -27.94 7.42 -16.16
C GLY A 6 -27.15 6.26 -16.81
N LYS A 7 -27.55 5.01 -16.52
CA LYS A 7 -26.93 3.78 -17.09
C LYS A 7 -26.84 3.82 -18.63
N SER A 8 -27.86 4.35 -19.31
CA SER A 8 -27.88 4.49 -20.77
C SER A 8 -26.84 5.48 -21.31
N ASP A 9 -26.49 6.51 -20.55
CA ASP A 9 -25.50 7.51 -20.95
C ASP A 9 -24.08 6.95 -20.87
N TRP A 10 -23.84 6.06 -19.89
CA TRP A 10 -22.57 5.33 -19.77
C TRP A 10 -22.36 4.33 -20.91
N GLU A 11 -23.40 3.59 -21.32
CA GLU A 11 -23.33 2.70 -22.49
C GLU A 11 -22.98 3.46 -23.77
N ARG A 12 -23.43 4.71 -23.88
CA ARG A 12 -23.12 5.60 -25.01
C ARG A 12 -21.70 6.16 -24.96
N VAL A 13 -21.19 6.49 -23.77
CA VAL A 13 -19.79 6.89 -23.57
C VAL A 13 -18.84 5.73 -23.87
N ASP A 14 -19.21 4.52 -23.46
CA ASP A 14 -18.44 3.30 -23.71
C ASP A 14 -18.35 2.98 -25.20
N TYR A 15 -19.48 2.99 -25.89
CA TYR A 15 -19.52 2.83 -27.35
C TYR A 15 -18.69 3.89 -28.08
N ALA A 16 -18.73 5.14 -27.59
CA ALA A 16 -17.96 6.22 -28.17
C ALA A 16 -16.46 6.07 -27.95
N LEU A 17 -16.03 5.60 -26.77
CA LEU A 17 -14.64 5.30 -26.47
C LEU A 17 -14.11 4.18 -27.37
N ASP A 18 -14.84 3.09 -27.54
CA ASP A 18 -14.49 2.00 -28.44
C ASP A 18 -14.26 2.49 -29.87
N HIS A 19 -15.21 3.28 -30.36
CA HIS A 19 -15.12 3.80 -31.71
C HIS A 19 -13.94 4.77 -31.89
N VAL A 20 -13.74 5.68 -30.91
CA VAL A 20 -12.66 6.66 -30.95
C VAL A 20 -11.28 6.00 -30.83
N LEU A 21 -11.15 4.94 -30.07
CA LEU A 21 -9.91 4.17 -29.95
C LEU A 21 -9.52 3.48 -31.26
N SER A 22 -10.49 3.04 -32.05
CA SER A 22 -10.28 2.48 -33.39
C SER A 22 -9.83 3.51 -34.44
N LEU A 23 -9.98 4.82 -34.14
CA LEU A 23 -9.63 5.90 -35.05
C LEU A 23 -8.17 6.35 -34.89
N VAL A 24 -7.57 6.81 -36.01
CA VAL A 24 -6.24 7.48 -35.98
C VAL A 24 -6.32 8.73 -35.08
N SER A 25 -5.29 8.94 -34.22
CA SER A 25 -5.26 9.96 -33.15
C SER A 25 -5.74 11.36 -33.59
N GLY A 26 -5.39 11.82 -34.80
CA GLY A 26 -5.81 13.13 -35.31
C GLY A 26 -7.31 13.28 -35.62
N LYS A 27 -8.07 12.19 -35.65
CA LYS A 27 -9.53 12.23 -35.93
C LYS A 27 -10.40 12.05 -34.68
N ARG A 28 -9.80 11.70 -33.56
CA ARG A 28 -10.51 11.35 -32.32
C ARG A 28 -11.31 12.52 -31.74
N ALA A 29 -10.68 13.67 -31.57
CA ALA A 29 -11.30 14.85 -30.98
C ALA A 29 -12.49 15.37 -31.83
N SER A 30 -12.31 15.45 -33.15
CA SER A 30 -13.35 15.92 -34.06
C SER A 30 -14.54 14.97 -34.17
N TRP A 31 -14.32 13.66 -33.99
CA TRP A 31 -15.39 12.68 -33.96
C TRP A 31 -16.23 12.81 -32.68
N ILE A 32 -15.60 12.96 -31.50
CA ILE A 32 -16.28 13.18 -30.22
C ILE A 32 -17.15 14.44 -30.28
N GLU A 33 -16.61 15.55 -30.78
CA GLU A 33 -17.37 16.80 -30.91
C GLU A 33 -18.58 16.68 -31.80
N LYS A 34 -18.45 15.93 -32.88
CA LYS A 34 -19.56 15.70 -33.81
C LYS A 34 -20.60 14.71 -33.26
N HIS A 35 -20.13 13.66 -32.57
CA HIS A 35 -21.02 12.60 -32.04
C HIS A 35 -21.86 13.07 -30.86
N PHE A 36 -21.30 13.93 -30.03
CA PHE A 36 -21.96 14.50 -28.85
C PHE A 36 -22.27 16.00 -29.01
N ALA A 37 -22.56 16.45 -30.25
CA ALA A 37 -22.90 17.85 -30.53
C ALA A 37 -24.08 18.38 -29.70
N ASP A 38 -25.08 17.53 -29.49
CA ASP A 38 -26.29 17.83 -28.73
C ASP A 38 -26.15 17.55 -27.22
N GLU A 39 -25.06 16.92 -26.80
CA GLU A 39 -24.80 16.49 -25.41
C GLU A 39 -23.34 16.76 -24.99
N PRO A 40 -22.97 18.04 -24.85
CA PRO A 40 -21.57 18.44 -24.63
C PRO A 40 -20.98 17.92 -23.33
N ALA A 41 -21.80 17.57 -22.32
CA ALA A 41 -21.35 16.99 -21.08
C ALA A 41 -20.80 15.55 -21.26
N LEU A 42 -21.43 14.74 -22.09
CA LEU A 42 -20.95 13.39 -22.44
C LEU A 42 -19.69 13.47 -23.30
N GLY A 43 -19.65 14.38 -24.27
CA GLY A 43 -18.47 14.63 -25.10
C GLY A 43 -17.26 15.08 -24.32
N LEU A 44 -17.43 15.99 -23.34
CA LEU A 44 -16.36 16.42 -22.44
C LEU A 44 -15.82 15.25 -21.59
N ARG A 45 -16.70 14.40 -21.10
CA ARG A 45 -16.33 13.26 -20.29
C ARG A 45 -15.57 12.20 -21.10
N THR A 46 -16.00 11.91 -22.31
CA THR A 46 -15.29 11.05 -23.27
C THR A 46 -13.89 11.60 -23.57
N LYS A 47 -13.74 12.93 -23.75
CA LYS A 47 -12.44 13.59 -23.92
C LYS A 47 -11.53 13.44 -22.70
N ILE A 48 -12.05 13.65 -21.48
CA ILE A 48 -11.27 13.52 -20.24
C ILE A 48 -10.77 12.08 -20.06
N LEU A 49 -11.60 11.08 -20.36
CA LEU A 49 -11.20 9.68 -20.30
C LEU A 49 -10.14 9.35 -21.36
N LEU A 50 -10.28 9.88 -22.56
CA LEU A 50 -9.30 9.70 -23.63
C LEU A 50 -7.95 10.38 -23.31
N ASP A 51 -7.97 11.59 -22.74
CA ASP A 51 -6.75 12.32 -22.34
C ASP A 51 -6.02 11.64 -21.18
N LYS A 52 -6.75 11.12 -20.20
CA LYS A 52 -6.17 10.31 -19.12
C LYS A 52 -5.54 9.03 -19.64
N ALA A 53 -6.15 8.40 -20.63
CA ALA A 53 -5.60 7.23 -21.30
C ALA A 53 -4.34 7.57 -22.13
N ALA A 54 -4.35 8.67 -22.87
CA ALA A 54 -3.24 9.06 -23.77
C ALA A 54 -1.96 9.52 -23.04
N ASN A 55 -2.08 10.02 -21.79
CA ASN A 55 -0.93 10.47 -21.00
C ASN A 55 -0.20 9.32 -20.27
N ASN A 56 -0.61 8.07 -20.49
CA ASN A 56 0.00 6.91 -19.84
C ASN A 56 0.06 5.73 -20.83
N ASP A 57 1.09 5.70 -21.70
CA ASP A 57 1.25 4.69 -22.76
C ASP A 57 1.18 3.24 -22.25
N ALA A 58 1.67 2.97 -21.03
CA ALA A 58 1.57 1.65 -20.40
C ALA A 58 0.12 1.33 -19.99
N LEU A 59 -0.66 2.32 -19.58
CA LEU A 59 -2.07 2.16 -19.23
C LEU A 59 -2.91 1.90 -20.51
N PHE A 60 -2.54 2.50 -21.63
CA PHE A 60 -3.26 2.36 -22.89
C PHE A 60 -3.21 0.93 -23.43
N THR A 61 -2.05 0.29 -23.38
CA THR A 61 -1.88 -1.12 -23.81
C THR A 61 -2.65 -2.08 -22.89
N VAL A 62 -2.72 -1.78 -21.60
CA VAL A 62 -3.49 -2.55 -20.61
C VAL A 62 -5.00 -2.30 -20.76
N LEU A 63 -5.42 -1.10 -21.13
CA LEU A 63 -6.83 -0.75 -21.33
C LEU A 63 -7.41 -1.37 -22.59
N GLU A 64 -6.65 -1.43 -23.69
CA GLU A 64 -7.08 -2.14 -24.90
C GLU A 64 -7.30 -3.65 -24.66
N GLN A 65 -6.50 -4.24 -23.77
CA GLN A 65 -6.63 -5.68 -23.42
C GLN A 65 -7.63 -6.00 -22.31
N LYS A 66 -8.01 -5.01 -21.48
CA LYS A 66 -8.84 -5.24 -20.27
C LYS A 66 -9.89 -4.15 -20.04
N ARG A 67 -10.58 -3.76 -21.10
CA ARG A 67 -11.67 -2.76 -21.09
C ARG A 67 -12.69 -2.99 -19.96
N ASP A 68 -13.14 -4.24 -19.79
CA ASP A 68 -14.18 -4.60 -18.82
C ASP A 68 -13.70 -4.41 -17.36
N MET A 69 -12.40 -4.61 -17.09
CA MET A 69 -11.80 -4.41 -15.79
C MET A 69 -11.61 -2.92 -15.44
N PHE A 70 -11.42 -2.06 -16.45
CA PHE A 70 -11.31 -0.61 -16.24
C PHE A 70 -12.68 0.03 -15.95
N LEU A 71 -13.73 -0.43 -16.63
CA LEU A 71 -15.08 0.04 -16.35
C LEU A 71 -15.52 -0.33 -14.93
N ASP A 72 -15.20 -1.54 -14.47
CA ASP A 72 -15.44 -1.97 -13.09
C ASP A 72 -14.63 -1.18 -12.02
N MET A 73 -13.48 -0.63 -12.38
CA MET A 73 -12.63 0.15 -11.47
C MET A 73 -13.05 1.64 -11.37
N VAL A 74 -13.70 2.17 -12.43
CA VAL A 74 -14.11 3.59 -12.51
C VAL A 74 -15.59 3.80 -12.12
N VAL A 75 -16.42 2.77 -12.26
CA VAL A 75 -17.88 2.81 -12.02
C VAL A 75 -18.30 2.81 -10.52
N PRO A 76 -17.57 2.25 -9.55
CA PRO A 76 -18.03 2.17 -8.14
C PRO A 76 -18.33 3.53 -7.49
N GLU A 77 -17.75 4.61 -7.98
CA GLU A 77 -17.95 5.95 -7.39
C GLU A 77 -19.32 6.58 -7.74
N PHE A 78 -20.14 5.90 -8.59
CA PHE A 78 -21.39 6.45 -9.14
C PHE A 78 -22.59 5.49 -9.10
N ALA A 79 -22.48 4.35 -8.42
CA ALA A 79 -23.63 3.47 -8.22
C ALA A 79 -24.58 4.12 -7.22
N SER A 80 -25.70 4.60 -7.76
CA SER A 80 -26.87 5.08 -7.01
C SER A 80 -27.43 4.00 -6.09
N ASP A 81 -28.15 4.42 -5.03
CA ASP A 81 -28.98 3.75 -4.02
C ASP A 81 -29.85 2.56 -4.48
N SER A 82 -29.37 1.65 -5.30
CA SER A 82 -29.99 0.35 -5.47
C SER A 82 -29.40 -0.59 -4.41
N GLU A 83 -30.25 -1.12 -3.52
CA GLU A 83 -29.87 -2.14 -2.55
C GLU A 83 -29.08 -3.25 -3.25
N ASP A 84 -27.85 -3.49 -2.81
CA ASP A 84 -27.02 -4.56 -3.36
C ASP A 84 -27.80 -5.89 -3.28
N PRO A 85 -28.05 -6.59 -4.39
CA PRO A 85 -28.87 -7.81 -4.42
C PRO A 85 -28.32 -8.94 -3.55
N ARG A 86 -27.10 -8.82 -3.06
CA ARG A 86 -26.47 -9.79 -2.14
C ARG A 86 -26.75 -9.50 -0.67
N LEU A 87 -27.30 -8.35 -0.31
CA LEU A 87 -27.67 -8.06 1.08
C LEU A 87 -28.67 -9.10 1.60
N GLY A 88 -28.39 -9.66 2.76
CA GLY A 88 -29.18 -10.75 3.36
C GLY A 88 -28.89 -12.14 2.79
N ALA A 89 -28.08 -12.29 1.75
CA ALA A 89 -27.67 -13.60 1.25
C ALA A 89 -26.76 -14.34 2.24
N HIS A 90 -26.77 -15.68 2.20
CA HIS A 90 -25.98 -16.54 3.07
C HIS A 90 -24.85 -17.22 2.32
N TYR A 91 -23.67 -17.22 2.95
CA TYR A 91 -22.46 -17.94 2.55
C TYR A 91 -22.05 -18.87 3.67
N GLY A 92 -22.46 -20.15 3.58
CA GLY A 92 -22.42 -21.05 4.72
C GLY A 92 -23.24 -20.49 5.90
N PRO A 93 -22.69 -20.39 7.12
CA PRO A 93 -23.37 -19.82 8.28
C PRO A 93 -23.32 -18.28 8.33
N TRP A 94 -22.82 -17.60 7.30
CA TRP A 94 -22.55 -16.16 7.29
C TRP A 94 -23.58 -15.42 6.45
N LYS A 95 -24.25 -14.45 7.05
CA LYS A 95 -25.24 -13.58 6.41
C LYS A 95 -24.64 -12.23 6.08
N ILE A 96 -24.78 -11.77 4.85
CA ILE A 96 -24.33 -10.45 4.43
C ILE A 96 -25.19 -9.37 5.08
N VAL A 97 -24.51 -8.41 5.73
CA VAL A 97 -25.15 -7.28 6.45
C VAL A 97 -24.96 -5.98 5.67
N SER A 98 -23.75 -5.69 5.19
CA SER A 98 -23.46 -4.48 4.45
C SER A 98 -22.29 -4.70 3.48
N HIS A 99 -22.20 -3.88 2.44
CA HIS A 99 -21.06 -3.81 1.55
C HIS A 99 -19.95 -2.96 2.21
N ILE A 100 -18.69 -3.43 2.20
CA ILE A 100 -17.53 -2.71 2.73
C ILE A 100 -16.75 -2.05 1.58
N GLY A 101 -16.53 -2.79 0.48
CA GLY A 101 -15.75 -2.27 -0.63
C GLY A 101 -15.66 -3.22 -1.80
N SER A 102 -15.32 -2.66 -2.96
CA SER A 102 -15.14 -3.39 -4.22
C SER A 102 -13.70 -3.21 -4.70
N GLY A 103 -13.05 -4.33 -5.05
CA GLY A 103 -11.75 -4.35 -5.72
C GLY A 103 -11.84 -4.97 -7.10
N GLY A 104 -10.78 -4.87 -7.90
CA GLY A 104 -10.75 -5.44 -9.25
C GLY A 104 -11.03 -6.94 -9.33
N LEU A 105 -10.65 -7.71 -8.30
CA LEU A 105 -10.76 -9.17 -8.27
C LEU A 105 -11.86 -9.70 -7.36
N ALA A 106 -12.33 -8.90 -6.39
CA ALA A 106 -13.26 -9.38 -5.36
C ALA A 106 -14.13 -8.25 -4.82
N GLU A 107 -15.21 -8.63 -4.19
CA GLU A 107 -16.07 -7.76 -3.41
C GLU A 107 -16.00 -8.14 -1.94
N VAL A 108 -16.02 -7.15 -1.06
CA VAL A 108 -15.88 -7.34 0.39
C VAL A 108 -17.14 -6.86 1.10
N TYR A 109 -17.67 -7.73 1.95
CA TYR A 109 -18.89 -7.49 2.71
C TYR A 109 -18.67 -7.69 4.21
N GLN A 110 -19.35 -6.90 5.01
CA GLN A 110 -19.55 -7.25 6.42
C GLN A 110 -20.57 -8.35 6.50
N VAL A 111 -20.25 -9.39 7.27
CA VAL A 111 -21.14 -10.51 7.52
C VAL A 111 -21.31 -10.73 9.02
N GLU A 112 -22.44 -11.32 9.38
CA GLU A 112 -22.70 -11.81 10.73
C GLU A 112 -23.00 -13.30 10.67
N ARG A 113 -22.55 -14.01 11.70
CA ARG A 113 -22.84 -15.44 11.84
C ARG A 113 -24.31 -15.64 12.22
N ASP A 114 -25.02 -16.48 11.47
CA ASP A 114 -26.46 -16.71 11.56
C ASP A 114 -26.77 -18.23 11.62
N ASP A 115 -26.17 -18.92 12.61
CA ASP A 115 -26.37 -20.37 12.83
C ASP A 115 -26.82 -20.72 14.26
N ASP A 116 -27.41 -19.74 14.97
CA ASP A 116 -27.92 -19.85 16.37
C ASP A 116 -26.90 -20.27 17.42
N ARG A 117 -25.61 -20.44 17.08
CA ARG A 117 -24.56 -20.84 18.02
C ARG A 117 -23.99 -19.68 18.82
N TYR A 118 -23.55 -18.64 18.12
CA TYR A 118 -23.05 -17.40 18.70
C TYR A 118 -23.01 -16.31 17.62
N ARG A 119 -23.06 -15.06 18.07
CA ARG A 119 -22.95 -13.91 17.17
C ARG A 119 -21.49 -13.56 16.96
N GLN A 120 -21.08 -13.41 15.70
CA GLN A 120 -19.75 -12.98 15.33
C GLN A 120 -19.83 -12.12 14.08
N LYS A 121 -19.20 -10.95 14.14
CA LYS A 121 -18.94 -10.14 12.94
C LYS A 121 -17.69 -10.64 12.23
N ALA A 122 -17.73 -10.63 10.90
CA ALA A 122 -16.61 -11.00 10.06
C ALA A 122 -16.63 -10.20 8.74
N ALA A 123 -15.55 -10.27 7.97
CA ALA A 123 -15.48 -9.75 6.62
C ALA A 123 -15.51 -10.92 5.63
N LEU A 124 -16.40 -10.87 4.64
CA LEU A 124 -16.53 -11.85 3.59
C LEU A 124 -15.99 -11.27 2.28
N LYS A 125 -14.98 -11.91 1.72
CA LYS A 125 -14.41 -11.59 0.40
C LYS A 125 -14.88 -12.62 -0.61
N ILE A 126 -15.57 -12.16 -1.67
CA ILE A 126 -16.11 -13.00 -2.74
C ILE A 126 -15.35 -12.69 -4.02
N MET A 127 -14.74 -13.72 -4.63
CA MET A 127 -14.06 -13.57 -5.92
C MET A 127 -15.07 -13.43 -7.05
N ARG A 128 -14.77 -12.53 -8.01
CA ARG A 128 -15.64 -12.33 -9.19
C ARG A 128 -15.52 -13.51 -10.15
N ALA A 129 -16.66 -14.07 -10.55
CA ALA A 129 -16.73 -15.23 -11.42
C ALA A 129 -16.08 -15.01 -12.81
N SER A 130 -16.06 -13.78 -13.30
CA SER A 130 -15.50 -13.41 -14.61
C SER A 130 -13.99 -13.63 -14.75
N ILE A 131 -13.29 -13.86 -13.65
CA ILE A 131 -11.81 -13.95 -13.60
C ILE A 131 -11.35 -15.40 -13.35
N LEU A 132 -12.26 -16.30 -12.97
CA LEU A 132 -11.93 -17.61 -12.46
C LEU A 132 -11.74 -18.66 -13.58
N SER A 133 -10.55 -19.26 -13.64
CA SER A 133 -10.32 -20.55 -14.28
C SER A 133 -10.33 -21.67 -13.23
N ASP A 134 -10.56 -22.92 -13.65
CA ASP A 134 -10.53 -24.10 -12.75
C ASP A 134 -9.20 -24.21 -11.99
N ASP A 135 -8.11 -23.82 -12.62
CA ASP A 135 -6.77 -23.88 -12.02
C ASP A 135 -6.60 -22.78 -10.96
N LEU A 136 -7.19 -21.58 -11.17
CA LEU A 136 -7.24 -20.51 -10.18
C LEU A 136 -8.03 -20.91 -8.94
N VAL A 137 -9.13 -21.61 -9.10
CA VAL A 137 -9.93 -22.11 -7.98
C VAL A 137 -9.12 -23.12 -7.14
N LYS A 138 -8.42 -24.07 -7.79
CA LYS A 138 -7.55 -25.03 -7.08
C LYS A 138 -6.42 -24.33 -6.33
N LEU A 139 -5.81 -23.34 -6.94
CA LEU A 139 -4.73 -22.56 -6.38
C LEU A 139 -5.22 -21.77 -5.17
N PHE A 140 -6.38 -21.09 -5.28
CA PHE A 140 -7.04 -20.41 -4.17
C PHE A 140 -7.26 -21.33 -2.95
N HIS A 141 -7.71 -22.58 -3.18
CA HIS A 141 -7.89 -23.55 -2.09
C HIS A 141 -6.58 -23.95 -1.42
N ARG A 142 -5.51 -24.13 -2.20
CA ARG A 142 -4.20 -24.47 -1.67
C ARG A 142 -3.68 -23.36 -0.75
N GLU A 143 -3.78 -22.10 -1.17
CA GLU A 143 -3.25 -21.00 -0.40
C GLU A 143 -4.14 -20.58 0.76
N ARG A 144 -5.45 -20.72 0.65
CA ARG A 144 -6.34 -20.57 1.81
C ARG A 144 -5.82 -21.36 3.02
N ASN A 145 -5.32 -22.59 2.79
CA ASN A 145 -4.79 -23.42 3.89
C ASN A 145 -3.48 -22.85 4.45
N VAL A 146 -2.63 -22.26 3.61
CA VAL A 146 -1.39 -21.62 4.05
C VAL A 146 -1.71 -20.34 4.81
N LEU A 147 -2.58 -19.48 4.28
CA LEU A 147 -3.02 -18.25 4.94
C LEU A 147 -3.75 -18.53 6.26
N ALA A 148 -4.57 -19.60 6.33
CA ALA A 148 -5.23 -20.02 7.55
C ALA A 148 -4.24 -20.51 8.63
N SER A 149 -3.02 -20.87 8.27
CA SER A 149 -1.96 -21.25 9.21
C SER A 149 -1.17 -20.06 9.77
N LEU A 150 -1.40 -18.85 9.25
CA LEU A 150 -0.77 -17.63 9.76
C LEU A 150 -1.43 -17.24 11.09
N ASP A 151 -0.63 -17.22 12.16
CA ASP A 151 -1.04 -16.79 13.48
C ASP A 151 -0.10 -15.69 13.98
N HIS A 152 -0.53 -14.45 13.80
CA HIS A 152 0.17 -13.28 14.31
C HIS A 152 -0.83 -12.14 14.53
N HIS A 153 -0.70 -11.41 15.63
CA HIS A 153 -1.65 -10.35 16.01
C HIS A 153 -1.78 -9.24 14.94
N GLY A 154 -0.72 -8.94 14.20
CA GLY A 154 -0.72 -7.96 13.11
C GLY A 154 -1.18 -8.50 11.74
N LEU A 155 -1.60 -9.76 11.64
CA LEU A 155 -2.15 -10.35 10.41
C LEU A 155 -3.65 -10.59 10.56
N VAL A 156 -4.40 -10.37 9.49
CA VAL A 156 -5.82 -10.72 9.46
C VAL A 156 -5.97 -12.25 9.51
N ARG A 157 -6.83 -12.74 10.41
CA ARG A 157 -7.07 -14.18 10.58
C ARG A 157 -8.20 -14.65 9.67
N ILE A 158 -7.97 -15.73 8.94
CA ILE A 158 -9.00 -16.44 8.18
C ILE A 158 -9.84 -17.28 9.15
N ILE A 159 -11.17 -17.19 9.03
CA ILE A 159 -12.14 -17.87 9.88
C ILE A 159 -12.80 -19.03 9.15
N ASP A 160 -13.17 -18.84 7.87
CA ASP A 160 -13.95 -19.79 7.10
C ASP A 160 -13.72 -19.57 5.59
N GLY A 161 -14.22 -20.45 4.74
CA GLY A 161 -14.16 -20.27 3.31
C GLY A 161 -14.83 -21.43 2.57
N GLY A 162 -15.28 -21.15 1.36
CA GLY A 162 -16.02 -22.11 0.54
C GLY A 162 -16.15 -21.66 -0.89
N GLU A 163 -17.12 -22.26 -1.56
CA GLU A 163 -17.50 -21.93 -2.94
C GLU A 163 -19.01 -21.63 -3.01
N THR A 164 -19.37 -20.76 -3.92
CA THR A 164 -20.77 -20.53 -4.28
C THR A 164 -21.31 -21.70 -5.11
N ALA A 165 -22.63 -21.75 -5.30
CA ALA A 165 -23.25 -22.71 -6.22
C ALA A 165 -22.74 -22.59 -7.67
N THR A 166 -22.18 -21.43 -8.04
CA THR A 166 -21.57 -21.17 -9.36
C THR A 166 -20.06 -21.42 -9.38
N GLY A 167 -19.47 -21.97 -8.31
CA GLY A 167 -18.04 -22.27 -8.23
C GLY A 167 -17.15 -21.07 -7.87
N SER A 168 -17.73 -19.90 -7.57
CA SER A 168 -16.93 -18.75 -7.15
C SER A 168 -16.43 -18.93 -5.72
N PRO A 169 -15.11 -18.89 -5.46
CA PRO A 169 -14.58 -19.02 -4.12
C PRO A 169 -14.87 -17.78 -3.27
N TRP A 170 -15.09 -18.01 -1.99
CA TRP A 170 -15.25 -16.97 -0.99
C TRP A 170 -14.42 -17.28 0.26
N LEU A 171 -14.06 -16.23 0.98
CA LEU A 171 -13.24 -16.28 2.17
C LEU A 171 -13.85 -15.41 3.26
N VAL A 172 -13.95 -15.93 4.47
CA VAL A 172 -14.35 -15.17 5.66
C VAL A 172 -13.14 -14.95 6.55
N MET A 173 -12.92 -13.72 6.91
CA MET A 173 -11.82 -13.28 7.75
C MET A 173 -12.32 -12.45 8.93
N GLU A 174 -11.50 -12.25 9.96
CA GLU A 174 -11.85 -11.36 11.05
C GLU A 174 -12.22 -9.97 10.53
N TYR A 175 -13.29 -9.42 11.09
CA TYR A 175 -13.64 -8.03 10.84
C TYR A 175 -12.70 -7.13 11.62
N VAL A 176 -11.95 -6.30 10.91
CA VAL A 176 -11.01 -5.34 11.50
C VAL A 176 -11.70 -3.99 11.54
N ASP A 177 -11.94 -3.50 12.75
CA ASP A 177 -12.49 -2.16 12.98
C ASP A 177 -11.33 -1.18 13.14
N GLY A 178 -11.19 -0.24 12.23
CA GLY A 178 -10.09 0.71 12.22
C GLY A 178 -10.04 1.55 10.95
N LEU A 179 -9.03 2.41 10.86
CA LEU A 179 -8.80 3.30 9.73
C LEU A 179 -7.55 2.85 8.97
N ALA A 180 -7.51 3.11 7.67
CA ALA A 180 -6.29 2.96 6.88
C ALA A 180 -5.16 3.79 7.52
N ILE A 181 -3.92 3.29 7.48
CA ILE A 181 -2.79 3.91 8.20
C ILE A 181 -2.60 5.40 7.86
N THR A 182 -2.80 5.79 6.61
CA THR A 182 -2.71 7.20 6.19
C THR A 182 -3.82 8.05 6.78
N GLU A 183 -5.05 7.55 6.77
CA GLU A 183 -6.21 8.22 7.34
C GLU A 183 -6.09 8.34 8.87
N HIS A 184 -5.68 7.25 9.54
CA HIS A 184 -5.43 7.25 10.98
C HIS A 184 -4.37 8.27 11.37
N CYS A 185 -3.24 8.31 10.65
CA CYS A 185 -2.16 9.27 10.90
C CYS A 185 -2.60 10.71 10.68
N ALA A 186 -3.42 10.97 9.67
CA ALA A 186 -3.92 12.30 9.36
C ALA A 186 -4.98 12.77 10.36
N THR A 187 -5.96 11.90 10.67
CA THR A 187 -7.07 12.23 11.60
C THR A 187 -6.57 12.51 13.01
N ASN A 188 -5.54 11.76 13.46
CA ASN A 188 -4.99 11.92 14.82
C ASN A 188 -3.75 12.83 14.86
N GLU A 189 -3.37 13.45 13.74
CA GLU A 189 -2.19 14.33 13.63
C GLU A 189 -0.92 13.69 14.23
N LEU A 190 -0.71 12.38 13.98
CA LEU A 190 0.34 11.62 14.64
C LEU A 190 1.73 12.18 14.35
N PRO A 191 2.58 12.31 15.39
CA PRO A 191 3.97 12.72 15.25
C PRO A 191 4.78 11.66 14.50
N LEU A 192 5.93 12.05 13.92
CA LEU A 192 6.81 11.19 13.13
C LEU A 192 7.13 9.86 13.83
N ALA A 193 7.50 9.90 15.11
CA ALA A 193 7.87 8.69 15.87
C ALA A 193 6.75 7.65 15.93
N GLU A 194 5.50 8.08 16.08
CA GLU A 194 4.35 7.18 16.11
C GLU A 194 4.05 6.60 14.73
N ARG A 195 4.19 7.40 13.65
CA ARG A 195 4.06 6.89 12.28
C ARG A 195 5.13 5.83 11.96
N LEU A 196 6.38 6.06 12.39
CA LEU A 196 7.46 5.07 12.26
C LEU A 196 7.15 3.79 13.06
N ALA A 197 6.56 3.91 14.25
CA ALA A 197 6.18 2.77 15.07
C ALA A 197 5.08 1.90 14.43
N LEU A 198 4.09 2.52 13.77
CA LEU A 198 3.06 1.79 13.02
C LEU A 198 3.67 1.02 11.84
N VAL A 199 4.58 1.63 11.07
CA VAL A 199 5.26 0.94 9.97
C VAL A 199 6.16 -0.19 10.50
N ALA A 200 6.80 -0.01 11.67
CA ALA A 200 7.59 -1.06 12.30
C ALA A 200 6.72 -2.27 12.72
N GLN A 201 5.51 -2.04 13.24
CA GLN A 201 4.54 -3.11 13.51
C GLN A 201 4.13 -3.84 12.22
N ALA A 202 3.88 -3.10 11.13
CA ALA A 202 3.56 -3.70 9.83
C ALA A 202 4.70 -4.55 9.29
N ALA A 203 5.96 -4.11 9.47
CA ALA A 203 7.14 -4.88 9.10
C ALA A 203 7.30 -6.17 9.93
N ASP A 204 6.95 -6.15 11.24
CA ASP A 204 6.94 -7.36 12.07
C ASP A 204 5.88 -8.37 11.62
N ALA A 205 4.68 -7.88 11.32
CA ALA A 205 3.60 -8.72 10.81
C ALA A 205 4.00 -9.35 9.46
N LEU A 206 4.61 -8.55 8.58
CA LEU A 206 5.13 -9.02 7.31
C LEU A 206 6.23 -10.07 7.48
N GLN A 207 7.14 -9.88 8.44
CA GLN A 207 8.18 -10.88 8.78
C GLN A 207 7.56 -12.20 9.26
N ALA A 208 6.47 -12.15 10.02
CA ALA A 208 5.79 -13.37 10.46
C ALA A 208 5.22 -14.17 9.29
N ALA A 209 4.68 -13.49 8.26
CA ALA A 209 4.25 -14.12 7.02
C ALA A 209 5.44 -14.69 6.22
N HIS A 210 6.52 -13.92 6.06
CA HIS A 210 7.73 -14.35 5.36
C HIS A 210 8.38 -15.58 6.00
N ASN A 211 8.34 -15.73 7.31
CA ASN A 211 8.83 -16.92 8.02
C ASN A 211 8.03 -18.20 7.67
N ARG A 212 6.82 -18.04 7.11
CA ARG A 212 5.98 -19.14 6.58
C ARG A 212 6.01 -19.22 5.07
N LEU A 213 6.96 -18.51 4.42
CA LEU A 213 7.11 -18.43 2.95
C LEU A 213 5.87 -17.84 2.26
N VAL A 214 5.15 -16.97 2.94
CA VAL A 214 4.01 -16.23 2.39
C VAL A 214 4.45 -14.82 2.09
N LEU A 215 4.26 -14.38 0.85
CA LEU A 215 4.45 -13.01 0.42
C LEU A 215 3.10 -12.28 0.44
N HIS A 216 3.13 -10.98 0.68
CA HIS A 216 1.91 -10.17 0.63
C HIS A 216 1.57 -9.75 -0.81
N GLY A 217 2.53 -9.18 -1.53
CA GLY A 217 2.46 -8.85 -2.94
C GLY A 217 1.66 -7.59 -3.32
N ASP A 218 0.79 -7.08 -2.43
CA ASP A 218 -0.03 -5.87 -2.68
C ASP A 218 -0.12 -4.99 -1.44
N ILE A 219 1.05 -4.60 -0.86
CA ILE A 219 1.07 -3.73 0.32
C ILE A 219 0.83 -2.28 -0.12
N LYS A 220 -0.26 -1.70 0.38
CA LYS A 220 -0.67 -0.30 0.18
C LYS A 220 -1.30 0.25 1.44
N PRO A 221 -1.45 1.56 1.59
CA PRO A 221 -2.00 2.16 2.80
C PRO A 221 -3.34 1.58 3.24
N GLU A 222 -4.22 1.26 2.29
CA GLU A 222 -5.56 0.71 2.54
C GLU A 222 -5.51 -0.71 3.13
N HIS A 223 -4.41 -1.44 2.91
CA HIS A 223 -4.21 -2.79 3.44
C HIS A 223 -3.50 -2.80 4.80
N VAL A 224 -3.10 -1.64 5.32
CA VAL A 224 -2.54 -1.48 6.67
C VAL A 224 -3.56 -0.73 7.51
N VAL A 225 -4.38 -1.46 8.27
CA VAL A 225 -5.43 -0.87 9.10
C VAL A 225 -4.93 -0.71 10.52
N VAL A 226 -5.14 0.47 11.12
CA VAL A 226 -4.83 0.78 12.52
C VAL A 226 -6.12 0.72 13.33
N GLN A 227 -6.13 -0.12 14.37
CA GLN A 227 -7.24 -0.28 15.29
C GLN A 227 -7.24 0.80 16.37
N GLU A 228 -8.33 0.90 17.13
CA GLU A 228 -8.50 1.92 18.18
C GLU A 228 -7.42 1.82 19.28
N ASP A 229 -6.89 0.63 19.55
CA ASP A 229 -5.82 0.39 20.53
C ASP A 229 -4.41 0.71 20.00
N GLY A 230 -4.29 1.20 18.77
CA GLY A 230 -3.01 1.52 18.12
C GLY A 230 -2.28 0.31 17.55
N SER A 231 -2.87 -0.88 17.59
CA SER A 231 -2.32 -2.06 16.91
C SER A 231 -2.67 -2.02 15.41
N ILE A 232 -1.80 -2.62 14.57
CA ILE A 232 -2.07 -2.72 13.14
C ILE A 232 -2.58 -4.11 12.76
N LYS A 233 -3.31 -4.15 11.64
CA LYS A 233 -3.64 -5.36 10.91
C LYS A 233 -3.27 -5.21 9.44
N LEU A 234 -2.48 -6.16 8.92
CA LEU A 234 -2.28 -6.32 7.49
C LEU A 234 -3.44 -7.13 6.90
N LEU A 235 -4.14 -6.51 5.95
CA LEU A 235 -5.25 -7.10 5.21
C LEU A 235 -4.77 -7.60 3.84
N ASP A 236 -5.58 -8.45 3.24
CA ASP A 236 -5.52 -8.78 1.80
C ASP A 236 -4.16 -9.32 1.31
N PHE A 237 -3.63 -10.36 1.97
CA PHE A 237 -2.55 -11.14 1.41
C PHE A 237 -2.88 -11.59 -0.01
N GLY A 238 -1.96 -11.33 -0.92
CA GLY A 238 -2.19 -11.36 -2.36
C GLY A 238 -2.64 -12.68 -2.93
N ILE A 239 -3.94 -12.93 -2.88
CA ILE A 239 -4.59 -13.94 -3.74
C ILE A 239 -4.24 -13.69 -5.22
N ALA A 240 -3.89 -12.45 -5.57
CA ALA A 240 -3.46 -12.06 -6.92
C ALA A 240 -2.10 -12.67 -7.34
N GLN A 241 -1.23 -13.02 -6.38
CA GLN A 241 0.06 -13.65 -6.66
C GLN A 241 -0.05 -15.07 -7.21
N LEU A 242 -1.11 -15.79 -6.84
CA LEU A 242 -1.42 -17.14 -7.28
C LEU A 242 -1.60 -17.27 -8.78
N LEU A 243 -1.91 -16.18 -9.43
CA LEU A 243 -2.21 -16.12 -10.85
C LEU A 243 -0.95 -16.08 -11.73
N ASP A 244 0.23 -15.80 -11.12
CA ASP A 244 1.48 -15.57 -11.85
C ASP A 244 2.47 -16.74 -11.77
N GLU A 245 2.44 -17.57 -10.70
CA GLU A 245 3.45 -18.61 -10.46
C GLU A 245 3.35 -19.84 -11.37
N ASP A 246 2.17 -20.17 -11.90
CA ASP A 246 1.99 -21.37 -12.74
C ASP A 246 2.20 -21.13 -14.24
N GLY A 247 2.70 -19.99 -14.68
CA GLY A 247 3.04 -19.73 -16.08
C GLY A 247 1.84 -19.80 -17.03
N LEU A 248 0.62 -19.63 -16.50
CA LEU A 248 -0.61 -19.65 -17.29
C LEU A 248 -0.79 -18.38 -18.14
N GLY A 249 0.31 -17.62 -18.34
CA GLY A 249 0.42 -16.62 -19.40
C GLY A 249 -0.69 -15.55 -19.44
N GLY A 250 -1.36 -15.33 -18.32
CA GLY A 250 -2.24 -14.17 -18.18
C GLY A 250 -1.39 -12.94 -17.91
N PRO A 251 -1.71 -11.79 -18.52
CA PRO A 251 -1.00 -10.55 -18.20
C PRO A 251 -1.11 -10.30 -16.70
N ALA A 252 0.01 -9.90 -16.08
CA ALA A 252 0.14 -9.62 -14.64
C ALA A 252 -1.15 -9.02 -14.08
N ILE A 253 -1.89 -9.81 -13.26
CA ILE A 253 -3.21 -9.39 -12.79
C ILE A 253 -2.99 -8.30 -11.77
N ALA A 254 -3.28 -7.10 -12.21
CA ALA A 254 -3.63 -5.88 -11.47
C ALA A 254 -3.02 -5.71 -10.08
N VAL A 255 -1.70 -5.66 -9.99
CA VAL A 255 -1.05 -4.88 -8.94
C VAL A 255 -1.21 -3.42 -9.33
N SER A 256 -1.64 -2.60 -8.37
CA SER A 256 -1.74 -1.15 -8.61
C SER A 256 -0.39 -0.63 -9.16
N PRO A 257 -0.32 -0.11 -10.40
CA PRO A 257 0.96 0.26 -11.03
C PRO A 257 1.80 1.24 -10.19
N ALA A 258 1.13 2.02 -9.34
CA ALA A 258 1.75 3.03 -8.48
C ALA A 258 2.62 2.41 -7.35
N ILE A 259 2.30 1.19 -6.90
CA ILE A 259 2.98 0.52 -5.78
C ILE A 259 3.80 -0.70 -6.21
N ALA A 260 3.72 -1.07 -7.49
CA ALA A 260 4.49 -2.19 -8.02
C ALA A 260 6.00 -1.94 -7.91
N SER A 261 6.74 -2.92 -7.39
CA SER A 261 8.20 -2.87 -7.35
C SER A 261 8.79 -2.88 -8.77
N PRO A 262 10.03 -2.40 -8.97
CA PRO A 262 10.67 -2.39 -10.29
C PRO A 262 10.73 -3.77 -10.96
N GLU A 263 11.07 -4.81 -10.19
CA GLU A 263 11.12 -6.19 -10.66
C GLU A 263 9.73 -6.71 -11.06
N HIS A 264 8.70 -6.34 -10.29
CA HIS A 264 7.33 -6.72 -10.61
C HIS A 264 6.86 -6.05 -11.92
N ARG A 265 7.16 -4.76 -12.11
CA ARG A 265 6.90 -4.06 -13.38
C ARG A 265 7.67 -4.65 -14.55
N ALA A 266 8.83 -5.27 -14.30
CA ALA A 266 9.61 -5.99 -15.30
C ALA A 266 9.10 -7.42 -15.57
N GLY A 267 8.00 -7.86 -14.91
CA GLY A 267 7.43 -9.20 -15.09
C GLY A 267 8.25 -10.31 -14.42
N THR A 268 9.08 -9.98 -13.42
CA THR A 268 9.79 -10.99 -12.63
C THR A 268 9.00 -11.35 -11.37
N ALA A 269 9.20 -12.59 -10.88
CA ALA A 269 8.52 -13.09 -9.70
C ALA A 269 8.72 -12.18 -8.48
N LEU A 270 7.69 -12.02 -7.68
CA LEU A 270 7.74 -11.29 -6.42
C LEU A 270 8.61 -12.03 -5.39
N THR A 271 9.23 -11.25 -4.53
CA THR A 271 10.11 -11.75 -3.47
C THR A 271 9.84 -10.99 -2.16
N ILE A 272 10.47 -11.42 -1.08
CA ILE A 272 10.50 -10.69 0.20
C ILE A 272 10.92 -9.22 0.00
N SER A 273 11.89 -8.99 -0.90
CA SER A 273 12.34 -7.63 -1.25
C SER A 273 11.27 -6.78 -1.93
N SER A 274 10.32 -7.39 -2.66
CA SER A 274 9.21 -6.69 -3.29
C SER A 274 8.22 -6.17 -2.26
N ASP A 275 7.89 -6.96 -1.24
CA ASP A 275 7.05 -6.55 -0.12
C ASP A 275 7.70 -5.41 0.70
N ILE A 276 9.02 -5.51 0.94
CA ILE A 276 9.78 -4.46 1.64
C ILE A 276 9.75 -3.15 0.84
N PHE A 277 9.87 -3.22 -0.49
CA PHE A 277 9.76 -2.05 -1.36
C PHE A 277 8.37 -1.39 -1.23
N GLN A 278 7.29 -2.17 -1.28
CA GLN A 278 5.93 -1.66 -1.15
C GLN A 278 5.70 -1.01 0.23
N LEU A 279 6.13 -1.67 1.31
CA LEU A 279 6.04 -1.08 2.66
C LEU A 279 6.92 0.18 2.79
N GLY A 280 8.06 0.22 2.11
CA GLY A 280 8.91 1.41 1.98
C GLY A 280 8.20 2.59 1.29
N LEU A 281 7.35 2.32 0.29
CA LEU A 281 6.52 3.36 -0.34
C LEU A 281 5.46 3.89 0.64
N VAL A 282 4.83 3.02 1.42
CA VAL A 282 3.91 3.43 2.50
C VAL A 282 4.63 4.32 3.50
N LEU A 283 5.86 3.93 3.93
CA LEU A 283 6.68 4.76 4.79
C LEU A 283 6.93 6.15 4.18
N LYS A 284 7.38 6.22 2.93
CA LYS A 284 7.65 7.50 2.24
C LYS A 284 6.42 8.41 2.21
N GLN A 285 5.25 7.84 1.97
CA GLN A 285 4.00 8.60 1.99
C GLN A 285 3.69 9.17 3.38
N LEU A 286 3.88 8.37 4.43
CA LEU A 286 3.58 8.76 5.81
C LEU A 286 4.52 9.81 6.38
N ILE A 287 5.75 9.90 5.88
CA ILE A 287 6.76 10.83 6.38
C ILE A 287 6.98 12.05 5.47
N SER A 288 6.23 12.16 4.38
CA SER A 288 6.41 13.20 3.34
C SER A 288 6.27 14.63 3.86
N ASP A 289 5.48 14.84 4.92
CA ASP A 289 5.15 16.16 5.46
C ASP A 289 6.11 16.62 6.56
N PHE A 290 7.14 15.80 6.89
CA PHE A 290 8.07 16.12 7.97
C PHE A 290 9.42 16.63 7.46
N ASP A 291 10.08 17.45 8.27
CA ASP A 291 11.49 17.80 8.06
C ASP A 291 12.38 16.62 8.52
N LEU A 292 12.91 15.89 7.55
CA LEU A 292 13.58 14.61 7.72
C LEU A 292 15.10 14.83 7.76
N ASP A 293 15.77 14.20 8.74
CA ASP A 293 17.23 14.11 8.72
C ASP A 293 17.74 13.00 7.77
N ALA A 294 19.06 12.95 7.61
CA ALA A 294 19.71 12.02 6.67
C ALA A 294 19.44 10.55 7.00
N ASP A 295 19.26 10.20 8.28
CA ASP A 295 19.02 8.83 8.70
C ASP A 295 17.60 8.36 8.31
N HIS A 296 16.58 9.23 8.43
CA HIS A 296 15.22 8.94 7.95
C HIS A 296 15.18 8.74 6.44
N MET A 297 15.88 9.63 5.70
CA MET A 297 15.97 9.51 4.25
C MET A 297 16.67 8.22 3.82
N ALA A 298 17.80 7.87 4.47
CA ALA A 298 18.56 6.66 4.15
C ALA A 298 17.71 5.39 4.36
N VAL A 299 16.92 5.31 5.44
CA VAL A 299 16.03 4.17 5.71
C VAL A 299 14.96 4.03 4.63
N ALA A 300 14.31 5.14 4.24
CA ALA A 300 13.28 5.14 3.21
C ALA A 300 13.87 4.81 1.82
N GLU A 301 15.06 5.33 1.49
CA GLU A 301 15.77 5.05 0.24
C GLU A 301 16.24 3.59 0.15
N MET A 302 16.79 3.04 1.24
CA MET A 302 17.20 1.64 1.27
C MET A 302 16.00 0.71 1.09
N ALA A 303 14.88 0.95 1.76
CA ALA A 303 13.68 0.14 1.60
C ALA A 303 13.15 0.17 0.16
N THR A 304 13.26 1.32 -0.53
CA THR A 304 12.74 1.54 -1.89
C THR A 304 13.83 1.56 -2.97
N ALA A 305 14.99 0.96 -2.71
CA ALA A 305 16.06 0.88 -3.71
C ALA A 305 15.59 0.13 -4.96
N SER A 306 16.01 0.59 -6.15
CA SER A 306 15.63 -0.04 -7.42
C SER A 306 16.16 -1.46 -7.55
N ASP A 307 17.40 -1.70 -7.08
CA ASP A 307 17.99 -3.04 -7.01
C ASP A 307 17.46 -3.76 -5.76
N PRO A 308 16.77 -4.91 -5.90
CA PRO A 308 16.31 -5.71 -4.77
C PRO A 308 17.41 -6.11 -3.78
N ALA A 309 18.64 -6.32 -4.28
CA ALA A 309 19.81 -6.68 -3.44
C ALA A 309 20.31 -5.52 -2.58
N ALA A 310 20.01 -4.29 -2.94
CA ALA A 310 20.36 -3.09 -2.16
C ALA A 310 19.31 -2.76 -1.07
N ARG A 311 18.20 -3.48 -1.01
CA ARG A 311 17.15 -3.30 0.01
C ARG A 311 17.51 -4.04 1.31
N TYR A 312 16.66 -3.88 2.32
CA TYR A 312 16.76 -4.66 3.55
C TYR A 312 16.65 -6.17 3.23
N PRO A 313 17.53 -7.01 3.84
CA PRO A 313 17.49 -8.46 3.63
C PRO A 313 16.24 -9.14 4.24
N SER A 314 15.55 -8.46 5.19
CA SER A 314 14.33 -8.94 5.82
C SER A 314 13.47 -7.79 6.34
N ALA A 315 12.18 -8.02 6.48
CA ALA A 315 11.26 -7.06 7.09
C ALA A 315 11.61 -6.78 8.57
N ALA A 316 12.15 -7.77 9.29
CA ALA A 316 12.63 -7.60 10.66
C ALA A 316 13.80 -6.60 10.77
N GLN A 317 14.72 -6.58 9.81
CA GLN A 317 15.80 -5.60 9.80
C GLN A 317 15.28 -4.20 9.48
N PHE A 318 14.31 -4.09 8.59
CA PHE A 318 13.62 -2.83 8.31
C PHE A 318 12.89 -2.31 9.57
N ALA A 319 12.11 -3.17 10.28
CA ALA A 319 11.49 -2.82 11.56
C ALA A 319 12.49 -2.38 12.62
N THR A 320 13.66 -3.04 12.68
CA THR A 320 14.73 -2.69 13.62
C THR A 320 15.28 -1.29 13.36
N ASP A 321 15.52 -0.93 12.10
CA ASP A 321 16.02 0.40 11.76
C ASP A 321 14.97 1.49 12.02
N LEU A 322 13.67 1.22 11.76
CA LEU A 322 12.61 2.14 12.13
C LEU A 322 12.56 2.43 13.65
N ARG A 323 12.74 1.40 14.49
CA ARG A 323 12.82 1.58 15.94
C ARG A 323 14.05 2.35 16.36
N LYS A 324 15.20 2.11 15.71
CA LYS A 324 16.42 2.88 15.97
C LYS A 324 16.26 4.36 15.61
N LEU A 325 15.52 4.69 14.54
CA LEU A 325 15.18 6.09 14.23
C LEU A 325 14.38 6.74 15.35
N ILE A 326 13.38 6.04 15.89
CA ILE A 326 12.57 6.53 17.03
C ILE A 326 13.46 6.79 18.24
N ASP A 327 14.41 5.90 18.53
CA ASP A 327 15.34 5.99 19.66
C ASP A 327 16.54 6.91 19.39
N GLY A 328 16.67 7.50 18.20
CA GLY A 328 17.82 8.31 17.80
C GLY A 328 19.14 7.53 17.75
N GLN A 329 19.08 6.24 17.43
CA GLN A 329 20.24 5.36 17.31
C GLN A 329 20.74 5.28 15.86
N ALA A 330 21.96 4.75 15.69
CA ALA A 330 22.53 4.51 14.36
C ALA A 330 21.74 3.42 13.60
N VAL A 331 21.36 3.71 12.36
CA VAL A 331 20.64 2.80 11.48
C VAL A 331 21.59 2.07 10.54
N MET A 332 21.21 0.87 10.10
CA MET A 332 21.98 0.09 9.14
C MET A 332 22.03 0.79 7.76
N ALA A 333 20.95 1.46 7.39
CA ALA A 333 20.83 2.17 6.12
C ALA A 333 21.82 3.33 5.95
N ALA A 334 22.26 3.97 7.04
CA ALA A 334 23.21 5.08 7.01
C ALA A 334 24.59 4.61 7.50
N PRO A 335 25.62 4.64 6.65
CA PRO A 335 26.97 4.27 7.09
C PRO A 335 27.45 5.20 8.19
N ASP A 336 28.01 4.63 9.25
CA ASP A 336 28.57 5.35 10.40
C ASP A 336 29.73 6.27 9.95
N SER A 337 29.41 7.53 9.65
CA SER A 337 30.45 8.56 9.64
C SER A 337 30.71 9.01 11.09
N LYS A 338 31.98 9.21 11.44
CA LYS A 338 32.36 9.72 12.79
C LYS A 338 31.65 11.02 13.14
N ALA A 339 31.37 11.85 12.12
CA ALA A 339 30.62 13.09 12.26
C ALA A 339 29.12 12.86 12.58
N ALA A 340 28.48 11.88 11.91
CA ALA A 340 27.09 11.53 12.18
C ALA A 340 26.91 10.91 13.58
N GLY A 341 27.85 10.08 14.00
CA GLY A 341 27.88 9.52 15.36
C GLY A 341 28.00 10.60 16.43
N LEU A 342 28.91 11.58 16.22
CA LEU A 342 29.05 12.73 17.12
C LEU A 342 27.80 13.61 17.17
N TRP A 343 27.19 13.87 16.01
CA TRP A 343 25.98 14.67 15.92
C TRP A 343 24.78 14.01 16.63
N ARG A 344 24.62 12.69 16.49
CA ARG A 344 23.60 11.91 17.23
C ARG A 344 23.83 11.98 18.75
N LEU A 345 25.08 11.91 19.22
CA LEU A 345 25.44 12.00 20.64
C LEU A 345 25.09 13.39 21.21
N ILE A 346 25.37 14.46 20.45
CA ILE A 346 25.04 15.84 20.82
C ILE A 346 23.51 16.02 20.94
N ARG A 347 22.74 15.52 19.96
CA ARG A 347 21.27 15.65 19.93
C ARG A 347 20.59 14.86 21.06
N ARG A 348 21.13 13.67 21.40
CA ARG A 348 20.60 12.82 22.47
C ARG A 348 20.85 13.36 23.86
N ASN A 349 21.96 14.08 24.06
CA ASN A 349 22.35 14.60 25.37
C ASN A 349 22.83 16.07 25.26
N PRO A 350 21.94 17.03 25.02
CA PRO A 350 22.37 18.41 24.77
C PRO A 350 23.12 19.05 25.94
N TRP A 351 22.80 18.67 27.19
CA TRP A 351 23.46 19.18 28.37
C TRP A 351 24.91 18.66 28.53
N THR A 352 25.14 17.38 28.20
CA THR A 352 26.51 16.83 28.24
C THR A 352 27.36 17.38 27.10
N ALA A 353 26.76 17.63 25.94
CA ALA A 353 27.44 18.28 24.82
C ALA A 353 27.79 19.74 25.14
N ALA A 354 26.89 20.48 25.79
CA ALA A 354 27.14 21.86 26.24
C ALA A 354 28.26 21.91 27.31
N LEU A 355 28.27 20.97 28.24
CA LEU A 355 29.37 20.84 29.24
C LEU A 355 30.72 20.51 28.59
N ALA A 356 30.76 19.57 27.65
CA ALA A 356 31.95 19.23 26.90
C ALA A 356 32.48 20.41 26.07
N ALA A 357 31.59 21.14 25.39
CA ALA A 357 31.94 22.33 24.63
C ALA A 357 32.51 23.44 25.56
N SER A 358 31.89 23.67 26.70
CA SER A 358 32.37 24.65 27.70
C SER A 358 33.73 24.28 28.26
N LEU A 359 33.99 23.00 28.51
CA LEU A 359 35.30 22.51 28.97
C LEU A 359 36.39 22.72 27.91
N LEU A 360 36.06 22.40 26.63
CA LEU A 360 37.01 22.59 25.53
C LEU A 360 37.34 24.08 25.31
N LEU A 361 36.33 24.96 25.38
CA LEU A 361 36.55 26.40 25.29
C LEU A 361 37.37 26.94 26.46
N GLY A 362 37.15 26.42 27.68
CA GLY A 362 37.97 26.76 28.87
C GLY A 362 39.42 26.33 28.72
N LEU A 363 39.66 25.11 28.23
CA LEU A 363 41.04 24.61 27.99
C LEU A 363 41.73 25.39 26.86
N ALA A 364 41.02 25.73 25.78
CA ALA A 364 41.56 26.54 24.70
C ALA A 364 41.91 27.95 25.18
N GLY A 365 41.03 28.60 25.97
CA GLY A 365 41.29 29.91 26.59
C GLY A 365 42.49 29.88 27.54
N TRP A 366 42.58 28.83 28.36
CA TRP A 366 43.75 28.67 29.26
C TRP A 366 45.04 28.44 28.46
N GLY A 367 45.02 27.61 27.39
CA GLY A 367 46.18 27.38 26.53
C GLY A 367 46.66 28.68 25.83
N LEU A 368 45.67 29.52 25.37
CA LEU A 368 46.02 30.79 24.75
C LEU A 368 46.66 31.76 25.73
N THR A 369 46.11 31.89 26.93
CA THR A 369 46.67 32.75 27.98
C THR A 369 48.05 32.26 28.42
N ALA A 370 48.25 30.95 28.62
CA ALA A 370 49.55 30.38 28.95
C ALA A 370 50.60 30.63 27.85
N SER A 371 50.20 30.56 26.55
CA SER A 371 51.08 30.86 25.42
C SER A 371 51.52 32.35 25.39
N ILE A 372 50.57 33.26 25.65
CA ILE A 372 50.86 34.70 25.73
C ILE A 372 51.84 35.00 26.89
N TYR A 373 51.61 34.44 28.07
CA TYR A 373 52.49 34.59 29.21
C TYR A 373 53.89 34.02 28.93
N ALA A 374 53.97 32.85 28.32
CA ALA A 374 55.28 32.23 27.97
C ALA A 374 56.08 33.08 26.95
N ASN A 375 55.40 33.73 26.01
CA ASN A 375 56.08 34.64 25.07
C ASN A 375 56.56 35.94 25.74
N GLN A 376 55.81 36.53 26.68
CA GLN A 376 56.22 37.72 27.44
C GLN A 376 57.43 37.45 28.29
N ILE A 377 57.56 36.24 28.86
CA ILE A 377 58.75 35.85 29.67
C ILE A 377 59.98 35.63 28.77
N ARG A 378 59.85 35.28 27.52
CA ARG A 378 60.95 35.10 26.56
C ARG A 378 61.54 36.42 26.02
N GLU A 379 60.76 37.48 26.07
CA GLU A 379 61.14 38.82 25.60
C GLU A 379 61.75 39.72 26.71
N GLN A 380 61.73 39.26 27.95
CA GLN A 380 62.47 39.84 29.08
C GLN A 380 63.82 39.14 29.32
#